data_45cf33ac44f0f11644fae9b54e735deb
#
_entry.id   45cf33ac44f0f11644fae9b54e735deb
#
_cell.length_a   1.000
_cell.length_b   1.000
_cell.length_c   1.000
_cell.angle_alpha   90.00
_cell.angle_beta   90.00
_cell.angle_gamma   90.00
#
_symmetry.space_group_name_H-M   'P 1'
#
loop_
_entity.id
_entity.type
_entity.pdbx_description
1 polymer ?
#
loop_
_entity_poly.entity_id
_entity_poly.type
_entity_poly.pdbx_seq_one_letter_code
_entity_poly.pdbx_strand_id
1 'polypeptide(L)'
;MHILIAIVGIVAAAAFWYWRMKAVAEVAGEIGDAAGRLRGKINRARFRRKVEGSTLTGIDDPRLGAAVMLVSLVEAGRPMTREDEAIIARWLRDVAEEEEPEEAITFARWACREVVDVNEVQRRLAPLFRNRLGAEERAQLVEVAASLSRPAVEAPAQADALRRLRNTLVPDAGADPTR
;
A
#
# COMPACT_ATOMS: atom_id res chain seq x y z
N MET A 1 24.97 -12.89 10.40
CA MET A 1 25.31 -11.47 10.17
C MET A 1 24.26 -10.76 9.29
N HIS A 2 23.60 -11.41 8.34
CA HIS A 2 22.60 -10.78 7.45
C HIS A 2 21.30 -10.37 8.16
N ILE A 3 20.89 -11.08 9.22
CA ILE A 3 19.66 -10.77 9.98
C ILE A 3 19.79 -9.45 10.76
N LEU A 4 20.98 -9.13 11.29
CA LEU A 4 21.24 -7.87 11.98
C LEU A 4 21.19 -6.66 11.03
N ILE A 5 21.64 -6.80 9.79
CA ILE A 5 21.59 -5.77 8.76
C ILE A 5 20.14 -5.50 8.34
N ALA A 6 19.32 -6.56 8.21
CA ALA A 6 17.90 -6.41 7.90
C ALA A 6 17.12 -5.69 9.02
N ILE A 7 17.39 -6.02 10.29
CA ILE A 7 16.76 -5.37 11.44
C ILE A 7 17.16 -3.89 11.52
N VAL A 8 18.44 -3.57 11.29
CA VAL A 8 18.93 -2.17 11.29
C VAL A 8 18.31 -1.39 10.13
N GLY A 9 18.10 -1.99 8.96
CA GLY A 9 17.42 -1.38 7.82
C GLY A 9 15.95 -1.05 8.12
N ILE A 10 15.23 -1.97 8.75
CA ILE A 10 13.82 -1.77 9.15
C ILE A 10 13.69 -0.66 10.19
N VAL A 11 14.58 -0.63 11.19
CA VAL A 11 14.58 0.41 12.24
C VAL A 11 14.96 1.77 11.67
N ALA A 12 15.91 1.84 10.73
CA ALA A 12 16.30 3.08 10.07
C ALA A 12 15.18 3.62 9.17
N ALA A 13 14.47 2.75 8.45
CA ALA A 13 13.32 3.11 7.64
C ALA A 13 12.16 3.65 8.51
N ALA A 14 11.84 2.98 9.62
CA ALA A 14 10.83 3.43 10.57
C ALA A 14 11.18 4.77 11.21
N ALA A 15 12.46 4.98 11.59
CA ALA A 15 12.94 6.24 12.15
C ALA A 15 12.89 7.38 11.12
N PHE A 16 13.22 7.13 9.86
CA PHE A 16 13.16 8.12 8.79
C PHE A 16 11.73 8.56 8.51
N TRP A 17 10.76 7.61 8.45
CA TRP A 17 9.33 7.88 8.31
C TRP A 17 8.79 8.71 9.47
N TYR A 18 9.14 8.35 10.70
CA TYR A 18 8.78 9.07 11.91
C TYR A 18 9.27 10.54 11.89
N TRP A 19 10.50 10.77 11.44
CA TRP A 19 11.07 12.14 11.36
C TRP A 19 10.41 13.00 10.30
N ARG A 20 10.10 12.44 9.16
CA ARG A 20 9.46 13.16 8.05
C ARG A 20 8.02 13.56 8.36
N MET A 21 7.25 12.69 9.04
CA MET A 21 5.89 13.02 9.47
C MET A 21 5.85 14.04 10.60
N LYS A 22 6.84 14.04 11.50
CA LYS A 22 6.94 15.02 12.58
C LYS A 22 7.12 16.45 12.07
N ALA A 23 7.87 16.65 10.99
CA ALA A 23 8.07 17.96 10.36
C ALA A 23 6.77 18.53 9.72
N VAL A 24 5.82 17.69 9.35
CA VAL A 24 4.49 18.09 8.82
C VAL A 24 3.49 18.32 9.96
N ALA A 25 3.65 17.63 11.09
CA ALA A 25 2.75 17.71 12.24
C ALA A 25 2.98 18.98 13.10
N GLU A 26 4.16 19.55 13.11
CA GLU A 26 4.47 20.77 13.90
C GLU A 26 3.76 22.02 13.39
N VAL A 27 3.29 22.04 12.13
CA VAL A 27 2.48 23.15 11.58
C VAL A 27 0.99 23.02 11.89
N ALA A 28 0.53 21.86 12.38
CA ALA A 28 -0.89 21.55 12.62
C ALA A 28 -1.27 21.41 14.12
N GLY A 29 -0.39 21.77 15.03
CA GLY A 29 -0.46 21.42 16.47
C GLY A 29 -1.49 22.15 17.33
N GLU A 30 -2.33 23.04 16.80
CA GLU A 30 -3.31 23.80 17.62
C GLU A 30 -4.80 23.48 17.37
N ILE A 31 -5.13 22.51 16.53
CA ILE A 31 -6.53 22.14 16.22
C ILE A 31 -6.83 20.64 16.56
N GLY A 32 -6.01 20.02 17.40
CA GLY A 32 -5.92 18.55 17.55
C GLY A 32 -7.12 17.83 18.17
N ASP A 33 -7.86 18.42 19.10
CA ASP A 33 -8.87 17.69 19.91
C ASP A 33 -10.29 17.65 19.31
N ALA A 34 -10.62 18.54 18.40
CA ALA A 34 -11.88 18.49 17.66
C ALA A 34 -11.80 17.64 16.39
N ALA A 35 -10.60 17.42 15.85
CA ALA A 35 -10.36 16.73 14.61
C ALA A 35 -10.50 15.19 14.71
N GLY A 36 -10.22 14.58 15.86
CA GLY A 36 -10.32 13.14 16.05
C GLY A 36 -11.74 12.59 15.88
N ARG A 37 -12.75 13.32 16.39
CA ARG A 37 -14.16 12.93 16.24
C ARG A 37 -14.74 13.27 14.86
N LEU A 38 -14.16 14.24 14.14
CA LEU A 38 -14.53 14.57 12.77
C LEU A 38 -13.88 13.63 11.76
N ARG A 39 -12.66 13.11 12.02
CA ARG A 39 -11.96 12.16 11.14
C ARG A 39 -12.75 10.86 10.92
N GLY A 40 -13.31 10.25 11.95
CA GLY A 40 -14.17 9.07 11.81
C GLY A 40 -15.43 9.33 10.99
N LYS A 41 -16.03 10.54 11.11
CA LYS A 41 -17.20 10.94 10.30
C LYS A 41 -16.81 11.35 8.87
N ILE A 42 -15.64 11.95 8.68
CA ILE A 42 -15.12 12.35 7.35
C ILE A 42 -14.69 11.11 6.56
N ASN A 43 -14.10 10.12 7.23
CA ASN A 43 -13.74 8.84 6.58
C ASN A 43 -15.00 8.10 6.10
N ARG A 44 -16.06 8.03 6.90
CA ARG A 44 -17.36 7.46 6.47
C ARG A 44 -18.05 8.27 5.37
N ALA A 45 -17.91 9.59 5.36
CA ALA A 45 -18.47 10.45 4.32
C ALA A 45 -17.63 10.38 3.02
N ARG A 46 -16.30 10.26 3.11
CA ARG A 46 -15.41 9.96 1.97
C ARG A 46 -15.70 8.57 1.40
N PHE A 47 -15.91 7.58 2.25
CA PHE A 47 -16.31 6.23 1.87
C PHE A 47 -17.60 6.23 1.04
N ARG A 48 -18.63 6.98 1.46
CA ARG A 48 -19.91 7.07 0.76
C ARG A 48 -19.87 7.83 -0.55
N ARG A 49 -19.06 8.89 -0.67
CA ARG A 49 -18.90 9.67 -1.93
C ARG A 49 -18.07 8.92 -2.98
N LYS A 50 -17.23 7.95 -2.58
CA LYS A 50 -16.41 7.13 -3.48
C LYS A 50 -17.19 5.98 -4.13
N VAL A 51 -18.36 5.62 -3.58
CA VAL A 51 -19.22 4.54 -4.10
C VAL A 51 -19.93 4.94 -5.41
N GLU A 52 -20.05 6.23 -5.70
CA GLU A 52 -20.78 6.73 -6.91
C GLU A 52 -19.88 6.89 -8.15
N GLY A 53 -18.57 6.70 -8.04
CA GLY A 53 -17.62 6.68 -9.15
C GLY A 53 -16.81 5.39 -9.16
N SER A 54 -16.16 5.03 -10.26
CA SER A 54 -15.28 3.85 -10.32
C SER A 54 -14.43 3.74 -9.04
N THR A 55 -14.60 2.69 -8.29
CA THR A 55 -14.08 2.46 -6.93
C THR A 55 -12.59 2.81 -6.77
N LEU A 56 -11.79 2.55 -7.81
CA LEU A 56 -10.35 2.83 -7.81
C LEU A 56 -10.00 4.27 -8.15
N THR A 57 -10.84 4.98 -8.92
CA THR A 57 -10.54 6.36 -9.38
C THR A 57 -10.61 7.38 -8.24
N GLY A 58 -11.30 7.04 -7.16
CA GLY A 58 -11.43 7.92 -5.98
C GLY A 58 -10.40 7.66 -4.88
N ILE A 59 -9.39 6.82 -5.08
CA ILE A 59 -8.35 6.54 -4.08
C ILE A 59 -7.23 7.56 -4.23
N ASP A 60 -7.15 8.51 -3.30
CA ASP A 60 -6.12 9.56 -3.25
C ASP A 60 -5.08 9.32 -2.15
N ASP A 61 -5.41 8.44 -1.19
CA ASP A 61 -4.54 8.06 -0.09
C ASP A 61 -3.65 6.88 -0.53
N PRO A 62 -2.32 7.02 -0.53
CA PRO A 62 -1.42 5.95 -0.94
C PRO A 62 -1.47 4.74 0.00
N ARG A 63 -1.83 4.91 1.30
CA ARG A 63 -1.98 3.81 2.25
C ARG A 63 -3.16 2.92 1.89
N LEU A 64 -4.30 3.56 1.62
CA LEU A 64 -5.49 2.85 1.15
C LEU A 64 -5.25 2.18 -0.21
N GLY A 65 -4.55 2.88 -1.11
CA GLY A 65 -4.10 2.32 -2.39
C GLY A 65 -3.21 1.10 -2.21
N ALA A 66 -2.26 1.14 -1.26
CA ALA A 66 -1.39 0.01 -0.94
C ALA A 66 -2.18 -1.18 -0.40
N ALA A 67 -3.15 -0.98 0.51
CA ALA A 67 -4.03 -2.05 0.97
C ALA A 67 -4.76 -2.73 -0.20
N VAL A 68 -5.36 -1.94 -1.11
CA VAL A 68 -6.05 -2.48 -2.30
C VAL A 68 -5.09 -3.24 -3.22
N MET A 69 -3.88 -2.72 -3.44
CA MET A 69 -2.85 -3.37 -4.24
C MET A 69 -2.44 -4.72 -3.66
N LEU A 70 -2.15 -4.78 -2.36
CA LEU A 70 -1.70 -6.00 -1.68
C LEU A 70 -2.80 -7.06 -1.65
N VAL A 71 -4.04 -6.68 -1.33
CA VAL A 71 -5.19 -7.60 -1.35
C VAL A 71 -5.42 -8.14 -2.76
N SER A 72 -5.44 -7.28 -3.79
CA SER A 72 -5.64 -7.72 -5.18
C SER A 72 -4.53 -8.66 -5.66
N LEU A 73 -3.29 -8.44 -5.24
CA LEU A 73 -2.16 -9.30 -5.58
C LEU A 73 -2.29 -10.68 -4.93
N VAL A 74 -2.67 -10.76 -3.65
CA VAL A 74 -2.89 -12.04 -2.96
C VAL A 74 -4.03 -12.80 -3.64
N GLU A 75 -5.15 -12.14 -3.89
CA GLU A 75 -6.35 -12.75 -4.49
C GLU A 75 -6.15 -13.16 -5.96
N ALA A 76 -5.17 -12.61 -6.65
CA ALA A 76 -4.77 -13.07 -7.99
C ALA A 76 -4.15 -14.48 -7.99
N GLY A 77 -3.62 -14.94 -6.86
CA GLY A 77 -3.02 -16.27 -6.71
C GLY A 77 -3.88 -17.26 -5.96
N ARG A 78 -4.60 -16.80 -4.94
CA ARG A 78 -5.43 -17.62 -4.04
C ARG A 78 -6.33 -16.75 -3.17
N PRO A 79 -7.36 -17.32 -2.53
CA PRO A 79 -8.12 -16.63 -1.50
C PRO A 79 -7.20 -16.14 -0.36
N MET A 80 -7.44 -14.92 0.11
CA MET A 80 -6.70 -14.31 1.19
C MET A 80 -6.94 -15.05 2.51
N THR A 81 -5.86 -15.34 3.26
CA THR A 81 -5.91 -15.99 4.57
C THR A 81 -5.85 -14.98 5.71
N ARG A 82 -6.12 -15.43 6.94
CA ARG A 82 -5.94 -14.59 8.14
C ARG A 82 -4.48 -14.20 8.38
N GLU A 83 -3.54 -15.03 7.95
CA GLU A 83 -2.11 -14.73 8.04
C GLU A 83 -1.74 -13.59 7.09
N ASP A 84 -2.24 -13.61 5.85
CA ASP A 84 -2.06 -12.51 4.91
C ASP A 84 -2.64 -11.20 5.45
N GLU A 85 -3.85 -11.25 6.00
CA GLU A 85 -4.46 -10.08 6.66
C GLU A 85 -3.58 -9.53 7.77
N ALA A 86 -3.03 -10.40 8.62
CA ALA A 86 -2.16 -10.00 9.72
C ALA A 86 -0.85 -9.37 9.22
N ILE A 87 -0.26 -9.90 8.13
CA ILE A 87 0.94 -9.34 7.51
C ILE A 87 0.64 -7.95 6.93
N ILE A 88 -0.45 -7.82 6.17
CA ILE A 88 -0.86 -6.55 5.57
C ILE A 88 -1.19 -5.52 6.66
N ALA A 89 -1.97 -5.91 7.69
CA ALA A 89 -2.32 -5.01 8.79
C ALA A 89 -1.10 -4.50 9.55
N ARG A 90 -0.14 -5.40 9.82
CA ARG A 90 1.11 -5.04 10.49
C ARG A 90 1.90 -4.05 9.63
N TRP A 91 2.06 -4.33 8.35
CA TRP A 91 2.80 -3.46 7.44
C TRP A 91 2.13 -2.08 7.31
N LEU A 92 0.80 -2.03 7.18
CA LEU A 92 0.05 -0.78 7.12
C LEU A 92 0.25 0.05 8.40
N ARG A 93 0.24 -0.59 9.57
CA ARG A 93 0.42 0.07 10.86
C ARG A 93 1.85 0.55 11.06
N ASP A 94 2.84 -0.33 10.84
CA ASP A 94 4.22 -0.12 11.26
C ASP A 94 5.03 0.66 10.22
N VAL A 95 4.68 0.54 8.93
CA VAL A 95 5.42 1.15 7.81
C VAL A 95 4.63 2.29 7.17
N ALA A 96 3.35 2.08 6.91
CA ALA A 96 2.50 3.09 6.28
C ALA A 96 1.80 4.01 7.31
N GLU A 97 2.00 3.81 8.61
CA GLU A 97 1.41 4.60 9.71
C GLU A 97 -0.12 4.76 9.58
N GLU A 98 -0.79 3.67 9.17
CA GLU A 98 -2.25 3.63 9.09
C GLU A 98 -2.84 3.38 10.48
N GLU A 99 -3.70 4.27 10.95
CA GLU A 99 -4.31 4.18 12.28
C GLU A 99 -5.36 3.06 12.37
N GLU A 100 -6.06 2.79 11.27
CA GLU A 100 -7.15 1.80 11.20
C GLU A 100 -6.91 0.78 10.07
N PRO A 101 -5.85 -0.06 10.15
CA PRO A 101 -5.46 -0.97 9.08
C PRO A 101 -6.53 -2.02 8.76
N GLU A 102 -7.34 -2.43 9.74
CA GLU A 102 -8.45 -3.37 9.56
C GLU A 102 -9.58 -2.77 8.71
N GLU A 103 -9.85 -1.46 8.85
CA GLU A 103 -10.80 -0.75 7.99
C GLU A 103 -10.26 -0.61 6.56
N ALA A 104 -8.96 -0.31 6.42
CA ALA A 104 -8.30 -0.24 5.12
C ALA A 104 -8.35 -1.59 4.38
N ILE A 105 -8.12 -2.72 5.07
CA ILE A 105 -8.23 -4.06 4.50
C ILE A 105 -9.68 -4.40 4.14
N THR A 106 -10.64 -4.04 4.99
CA THR A 106 -12.07 -4.25 4.70
C THR A 106 -12.51 -3.50 3.45
N PHE A 107 -12.07 -2.24 3.30
CA PHE A 107 -12.28 -1.48 2.07
C PHE A 107 -11.61 -2.14 0.87
N ALA A 108 -10.34 -2.56 1.02
CA ALA A 108 -9.58 -3.19 -0.05
C ALA A 108 -10.27 -4.45 -0.58
N ARG A 109 -10.76 -5.31 0.32
CA ARG A 109 -11.52 -6.52 -0.06
C ARG A 109 -12.81 -6.19 -0.81
N TRP A 110 -13.52 -5.15 -0.37
CA TRP A 110 -14.71 -4.70 -1.08
C TRP A 110 -14.33 -4.16 -2.47
N ALA A 111 -13.31 -3.31 -2.57
CA ALA A 111 -12.85 -2.75 -3.85
C ALA A 111 -12.39 -3.84 -4.84
N CYS A 112 -11.71 -4.89 -4.36
CA CYS A 112 -11.27 -6.01 -5.18
C CYS A 112 -12.42 -6.88 -5.70
N ARG A 113 -13.57 -6.94 -5.01
CA ARG A 113 -14.77 -7.63 -5.53
C ARG A 113 -15.39 -6.92 -6.72
N GLU A 114 -15.28 -5.60 -6.77
CA GLU A 114 -15.77 -4.77 -7.87
C GLU A 114 -14.81 -4.76 -9.07
N VAL A 115 -13.52 -5.05 -8.83
CA VAL A 115 -12.46 -5.04 -9.86
C VAL A 115 -11.72 -6.37 -9.82
N VAL A 116 -12.06 -7.27 -10.73
CA VAL A 116 -11.56 -8.65 -10.76
C VAL A 116 -10.10 -8.74 -11.26
N ASP A 117 -9.59 -7.75 -12.00
CA ASP A 117 -8.26 -7.82 -12.63
C ASP A 117 -7.21 -7.02 -11.86
N VAL A 118 -6.24 -7.74 -11.30
CA VAL A 118 -5.07 -7.15 -10.60
C VAL A 118 -4.27 -6.19 -11.51
N ASN A 119 -4.26 -6.41 -12.82
CA ASN A 119 -3.56 -5.52 -13.75
C ASN A 119 -4.28 -4.17 -13.88
N GLU A 120 -5.61 -4.18 -13.81
CA GLU A 120 -6.41 -2.95 -13.77
C GLU A 120 -6.13 -2.17 -12.49
N VAL A 121 -6.08 -2.85 -11.34
CA VAL A 121 -5.71 -2.25 -10.05
C VAL A 121 -4.33 -1.59 -10.16
N GLN A 122 -3.32 -2.32 -10.67
CA GLN A 122 -1.97 -1.80 -10.85
C GLN A 122 -1.94 -0.58 -11.78
N ARG A 123 -2.58 -0.66 -12.93
CA ARG A 123 -2.61 0.44 -13.90
C ARG A 123 -3.21 1.72 -13.32
N ARG A 124 -4.27 1.59 -12.51
CA ARG A 124 -4.94 2.74 -11.91
C ARG A 124 -4.21 3.33 -10.70
N LEU A 125 -3.57 2.49 -9.88
CA LEU A 125 -2.89 2.93 -8.67
C LEU A 125 -1.41 3.30 -8.89
N ALA A 126 -0.78 2.83 -9.96
CA ALA A 126 0.62 3.15 -10.25
C ALA A 126 0.93 4.66 -10.31
N PRO A 127 0.10 5.52 -10.93
CA PRO A 127 0.32 6.97 -10.90
C PRO A 127 0.27 7.54 -9.49
N LEU A 128 -0.65 7.06 -8.64
CA LEU A 128 -0.75 7.48 -7.24
C LEU A 128 0.55 7.19 -6.49
N PHE A 129 1.07 5.96 -6.60
CA PHE A 129 2.31 5.58 -5.93
C PHE A 129 3.52 6.35 -6.45
N ARG A 130 3.65 6.53 -7.76
CA ARG A 130 4.75 7.30 -8.34
C ARG A 130 4.75 8.77 -7.91
N ASN A 131 3.58 9.35 -7.73
CA ASN A 131 3.43 10.76 -7.39
C ASN A 131 3.51 11.03 -5.88
N ARG A 132 3.15 10.05 -5.05
CA ARG A 132 3.00 10.23 -3.60
C ARG A 132 4.07 9.54 -2.78
N LEU A 133 4.68 8.47 -3.30
CA LEU A 133 5.68 7.67 -2.60
C LEU A 133 7.10 7.97 -3.11
N GLY A 134 8.04 8.08 -2.19
CA GLY A 134 9.47 8.10 -2.49
C GLY A 134 9.96 6.77 -3.05
N ALA A 135 11.20 6.74 -3.56
CA ALA A 135 11.79 5.53 -4.15
C ALA A 135 11.88 4.38 -3.12
N GLU A 136 12.26 4.68 -1.88
CA GLU A 136 12.36 3.71 -0.81
C GLU A 136 11.00 3.15 -0.40
N GLU A 137 10.00 4.00 -0.26
CA GLU A 137 8.63 3.59 0.07
C GLU A 137 8.02 2.67 -1.00
N ARG A 138 8.31 2.95 -2.28
CA ARG A 138 7.90 2.08 -3.38
C ARG A 138 8.61 0.73 -3.33
N ALA A 139 9.90 0.72 -2.97
CA ALA A 139 10.66 -0.53 -2.80
C ALA A 139 10.09 -1.37 -1.64
N GLN A 140 9.75 -0.77 -0.51
CA GLN A 140 9.12 -1.42 0.64
C GLN A 140 7.74 -2.00 0.28
N LEU A 141 6.93 -1.28 -0.50
CA LEU A 141 5.65 -1.80 -0.99
C LEU A 141 5.84 -3.04 -1.88
N VAL A 142 6.86 -3.04 -2.74
CA VAL A 142 7.19 -4.20 -3.59
C VAL A 142 7.73 -5.35 -2.74
N GLU A 143 8.49 -5.09 -1.69
CA GLU A 143 9.04 -6.10 -0.79
C GLU A 143 7.93 -6.82 -0.01
N VAL A 144 6.99 -6.09 0.60
CA VAL A 144 5.85 -6.73 1.27
C VAL A 144 4.96 -7.48 0.27
N ALA A 145 4.76 -6.96 -0.93
CA ALA A 145 4.04 -7.68 -1.99
C ALA A 145 4.73 -8.99 -2.35
N ALA A 146 6.07 -9.00 -2.40
CA ALA A 146 6.85 -10.22 -2.64
C ALA A 146 6.73 -11.24 -1.50
N SER A 147 6.72 -10.79 -0.23
CA SER A 147 6.57 -11.67 0.94
C SER A 147 5.21 -12.37 0.99
N LEU A 148 4.17 -11.75 0.44
CA LEU A 148 2.80 -12.28 0.34
C LEU A 148 2.61 -13.21 -0.87
N SER A 149 3.58 -13.24 -1.80
CA SER A 149 3.47 -13.96 -3.05
C SER A 149 3.94 -15.40 -2.92
N ARG A 150 3.29 -16.30 -3.67
CA ARG A 150 3.68 -17.70 -3.78
C ARG A 150 4.69 -17.91 -4.92
N PRO A 151 5.39 -19.07 -4.91
CA PRO A 151 6.23 -19.46 -6.04
C PRO A 151 5.47 -19.42 -7.36
N ALA A 152 6.13 -18.97 -8.43
CA ALA A 152 5.50 -18.81 -9.75
C ALA A 152 4.85 -20.10 -10.30
N VAL A 153 5.35 -21.27 -9.91
CA VAL A 153 4.79 -22.58 -10.27
C VAL A 153 3.40 -22.79 -9.67
N GLU A 154 3.15 -22.24 -8.47
CA GLU A 154 1.87 -22.39 -7.77
C GLU A 154 0.88 -21.29 -8.15
N ALA A 155 1.35 -20.08 -8.42
CA ALA A 155 0.53 -18.90 -8.68
C ALA A 155 1.13 -18.03 -9.80
N PRO A 156 1.10 -18.47 -11.07
CA PRO A 156 1.75 -17.77 -12.18
C PRO A 156 1.16 -16.37 -12.41
N ALA A 157 -0.13 -16.19 -12.27
CA ALA A 157 -0.80 -14.88 -12.43
C ALA A 157 -0.33 -13.87 -11.36
N GLN A 158 -0.17 -14.31 -10.11
CA GLN A 158 0.35 -13.50 -9.02
C GLN A 158 1.83 -13.12 -9.26
N ALA A 159 2.63 -14.09 -9.70
CA ALA A 159 4.06 -13.87 -9.99
C ALA A 159 4.23 -12.86 -11.14
N ASP A 160 3.41 -12.95 -12.18
CA ASP A 160 3.40 -11.99 -13.29
C ASP A 160 2.95 -10.60 -12.84
N ALA A 161 1.95 -10.52 -11.98
CA ALA A 161 1.50 -9.25 -11.41
C ALA A 161 2.58 -8.61 -10.52
N LEU A 162 3.25 -9.40 -9.68
CA LEU A 162 4.36 -8.91 -8.85
C LEU A 162 5.52 -8.40 -9.70
N ARG A 163 5.88 -9.11 -10.77
CA ARG A 163 6.94 -8.68 -11.68
C ARG A 163 6.59 -7.35 -12.34
N ARG A 164 5.34 -7.19 -12.81
CA ARG A 164 4.87 -5.91 -13.37
C ARG A 164 4.88 -4.78 -12.34
N LEU A 165 4.43 -5.05 -11.12
CA LEU A 165 4.45 -4.08 -10.03
C LEU A 165 5.87 -3.58 -9.77
N ARG A 166 6.84 -4.51 -9.65
CA ARG A 166 8.26 -4.19 -9.46
C ARG A 166 8.78 -3.30 -10.57
N ASN A 167 8.60 -3.69 -11.83
CA ASN A 167 9.08 -2.94 -12.98
C ASN A 167 8.45 -1.53 -13.07
N THR A 168 7.22 -1.37 -12.60
CA THR A 168 6.50 -0.09 -12.64
C THR A 168 6.90 0.86 -11.52
N LEU A 169 7.15 0.34 -10.31
CA LEU A 169 7.41 1.16 -9.12
C LEU A 169 8.90 1.32 -8.81
N VAL A 170 9.70 0.31 -9.13
CA VAL A 170 11.15 0.26 -8.90
C VAL A 170 11.83 -0.14 -10.20
N PRO A 171 11.81 0.72 -11.22
CA PRO A 171 12.55 0.42 -12.45
C PRO A 171 14.05 0.36 -12.13
N ASP A 172 14.73 -0.66 -12.64
CA ASP A 172 16.17 -0.78 -12.51
C ASP A 172 16.83 0.52 -13.02
N ALA A 173 17.69 1.12 -12.20
CA ALA A 173 18.37 2.37 -12.50
C ALA A 173 19.34 2.30 -13.74
N GLY A 174 19.32 1.18 -14.46
CA GLY A 174 20.14 0.92 -15.66
C GLY A 174 19.37 0.90 -16.98
N ALA A 175 18.05 1.01 -17.00
CA ALA A 175 17.27 1.10 -18.22
C ALA A 175 17.07 2.58 -18.61
N ASP A 176 18.11 3.22 -19.13
CA ASP A 176 17.99 4.49 -19.82
C ASP A 176 17.24 4.25 -21.16
N PRO A 177 16.01 4.82 -21.35
CA PRO A 177 15.23 4.60 -22.57
C PRO A 177 15.77 5.40 -23.79
N THR A 178 17.00 5.94 -23.71
CA THR A 178 17.61 6.77 -24.76
C THR A 178 18.92 6.15 -25.33
N ARG A 179 18.89 4.84 -25.62
CA ARG A 179 19.90 4.24 -26.50
C ARG A 179 19.28 3.45 -27.63
#